data_59f2c4f49ed73535d697e452ef1bcf14
#
_entry.id   59f2c4f49ed73535d697e452ef1bcf14
#
_cell.length_a   1.000
_cell.length_b   1.000
_cell.length_c   1.000
_cell.angle_alpha   90.00
_cell.angle_beta   90.00
_cell.angle_gamma   90.00
#
_symmetry.space_group_name_H-M   'P 1'
#
loop_
_entity.id
_entity.type
_entity.pdbx_description
1 polymer ?
#
loop_
_entity_poly.entity_id
_entity_poly.type
_entity_poly.pdbx_seq_one_letter_code
_entity_poly.pdbx_strand_id
1 'polypeptide(L)'
;AGVFAAMSVTGCSGSIDTEAVVATVGDEDITLGVANFYARMMQGQYETYYAGMMGTTAEEMWAQDAGDDKTYEESMKDSILESLENMYIISQHAADYEVALSEDEQKAIEDAAARDRFRVPETH
;
A
#
# COMPACT_ATOMS: atom_id res chain seq x y z
N ALA A 1 7.82 -9.15 19.33
CA ALA A 1 6.44 -9.22 19.83
C ALA A 1 5.70 -7.99 19.33
N GLY A 2 5.08 -8.11 18.14
CA GLY A 2 4.31 -7.03 17.55
C GLY A 2 2.99 -6.86 18.28
N VAL A 3 2.70 -5.68 18.79
CA VAL A 3 1.39 -5.32 19.31
C VAL A 3 0.54 -4.85 18.13
N PHE A 4 -0.38 -5.69 17.67
CA PHE A 4 -1.40 -5.31 16.72
C PHE A 4 -2.44 -4.41 17.42
N ALA A 5 -2.41 -3.13 17.13
CA ALA A 5 -3.53 -2.25 17.44
C ALA A 5 -4.52 -2.32 16.28
N ALA A 6 -5.58 -3.10 16.45
CA ALA A 6 -6.70 -3.10 15.52
C ALA A 6 -7.44 -1.76 15.65
N MET A 7 -7.21 -0.85 14.73
CA MET A 7 -8.04 0.35 14.61
C MET A 7 -9.25 0.06 13.75
N SER A 8 -10.40 0.02 14.39
CA SER A 8 -11.71 0.02 13.74
C SER A 8 -11.93 1.38 13.10
N VAL A 9 -11.78 1.47 11.79
CA VAL A 9 -12.15 2.69 11.06
C VAL A 9 -13.65 2.70 10.88
N THR A 10 -14.37 3.28 11.82
CA THR A 10 -15.77 3.65 11.63
C THR A 10 -15.83 4.81 10.65
N GLY A 11 -16.39 4.53 9.45
CA GLY A 11 -16.56 5.52 8.42
C GLY A 11 -17.52 6.64 8.81
N CYS A 12 -16.95 7.81 9.01
CA CYS A 12 -17.64 9.08 8.82
C CYS A 12 -16.87 9.85 7.77
N SER A 13 -17.55 10.55 6.89
CA SER A 13 -17.02 11.37 5.80
C SER A 13 -16.08 12.46 6.33
N GLY A 14 -14.88 12.06 6.69
CA GLY A 14 -13.79 12.90 7.13
C GLY A 14 -12.54 12.58 6.32
N SER A 15 -11.64 13.53 6.17
CA SER A 15 -10.33 13.32 5.59
C SER A 15 -9.61 12.18 6.32
N ILE A 16 -9.00 11.26 5.54
CA ILE A 16 -8.16 10.20 6.08
C ILE A 16 -6.97 10.87 6.80
N ASP A 17 -6.74 10.49 8.05
CA ASP A 17 -5.53 10.90 8.78
C ASP A 17 -4.32 10.14 8.22
N THR A 18 -3.63 10.77 7.30
CA THR A 18 -2.47 10.18 6.61
C THR A 18 -1.26 9.98 7.50
N GLU A 19 -1.20 10.66 8.65
CA GLU A 19 -0.11 10.56 9.62
C GLU A 19 -0.34 9.45 10.67
N ALA A 20 -1.53 8.86 10.70
CA ALA A 20 -1.81 7.75 11.62
C ALA A 20 -0.85 6.57 11.35
N VAL A 21 -0.29 6.02 12.42
CA VAL A 21 0.63 4.88 12.34
C VAL A 21 -0.15 3.58 12.25
N VAL A 22 0.10 2.77 11.22
CA VAL A 22 -0.53 1.45 11.02
C VAL A 22 0.37 0.29 11.42
N ALA A 23 1.68 0.49 11.38
CA ALA A 23 2.68 -0.48 11.84
C ALA A 23 4.00 0.23 12.16
N THR A 24 4.86 -0.44 12.91
CA THR A 24 6.22 0.04 13.22
C THR A 24 7.22 -1.06 12.92
N VAL A 25 8.27 -0.74 12.20
CA VAL A 25 9.37 -1.65 11.85
C VAL A 25 10.69 -1.08 12.41
N GLY A 26 11.21 -1.70 13.45
CA GLY A 26 12.34 -1.12 14.18
C GLY A 26 11.95 0.24 14.78
N ASP A 27 12.63 1.30 14.39
CA ASP A 27 12.38 2.68 14.81
C ASP A 27 11.59 3.50 13.80
N GLU A 28 11.14 2.88 12.69
CA GLU A 28 10.40 3.55 11.62
C GLU A 28 8.92 3.20 11.66
N ASP A 29 8.09 4.23 11.57
CA ASP A 29 6.64 4.09 11.49
C ASP A 29 6.17 3.99 10.04
N ILE A 30 5.27 3.05 9.76
CA ILE A 30 4.51 3.00 8.53
C ILE A 30 3.22 3.77 8.75
N THR A 31 3.04 4.86 8.01
CA THR A 31 1.84 5.69 8.12
C THR A 31 0.68 5.16 7.27
N LEU A 32 -0.53 5.53 7.63
CA LEU A 32 -1.73 5.22 6.84
C LEU A 32 -1.64 5.83 5.43
N GLY A 33 -1.02 7.00 5.29
CA GLY A 33 -0.79 7.62 3.99
C GLY A 33 0.03 6.73 3.05
N VAL A 34 1.13 6.19 3.52
CA VAL A 34 1.97 5.24 2.76
C VAL A 34 1.22 3.95 2.45
N ALA A 35 0.57 3.36 3.44
CA ALA A 35 -0.20 2.13 3.27
C ALA A 35 -1.37 2.32 2.29
N ASN A 36 -2.09 3.43 2.39
CA ASN A 36 -3.19 3.75 1.48
C ASN A 36 -2.71 3.99 0.05
N PHE A 37 -1.60 4.69 -0.13
CA PHE A 37 -1.00 4.88 -1.46
C PHE A 37 -0.66 3.53 -2.11
N TYR A 38 0.02 2.65 -1.38
CA TYR A 38 0.38 1.33 -1.86
C TYR A 38 -0.85 0.47 -2.15
N ALA A 39 -1.87 0.52 -1.27
CA ALA A 39 -3.13 -0.19 -1.44
C ALA A 39 -3.87 0.26 -2.71
N ARG A 40 -3.92 1.56 -2.99
CA ARG A 40 -4.56 2.10 -4.21
C ARG A 40 -3.84 1.67 -5.48
N MET A 41 -2.52 1.67 -5.44
CA MET A 41 -1.72 1.19 -6.57
C MET A 41 -1.98 -0.29 -6.85
N MET A 42 -1.98 -1.13 -5.80
CA MET A 42 -2.26 -2.55 -5.91
C MET A 42 -3.70 -2.83 -6.33
N GLN A 43 -4.67 -2.08 -5.80
CA GLN A 43 -6.07 -2.17 -6.18
C GLN A 43 -6.25 -2.00 -7.69
N GLY A 44 -5.67 -0.96 -8.28
CA GLY A 44 -5.75 -0.71 -9.71
C GLY A 44 -5.19 -1.88 -10.55
N GLN A 45 -4.08 -2.45 -10.15
CA GLN A 45 -3.47 -3.60 -10.82
C GLN A 45 -4.36 -4.85 -10.74
N TYR A 46 -4.86 -5.17 -9.56
CA TYR A 46 -5.70 -6.34 -9.33
C TYR A 46 -7.06 -6.25 -10.04
N GLU A 47 -7.72 -5.11 -9.95
CA GLU A 47 -9.01 -4.90 -10.61
C GLU A 47 -8.88 -5.01 -12.13
N THR A 48 -7.82 -4.46 -12.71
CA THR A 48 -7.58 -4.53 -14.15
C THR A 48 -7.32 -5.97 -14.61
N TYR A 49 -6.60 -6.76 -13.82
CA TYR A 49 -6.18 -8.09 -14.22
C TYR A 49 -7.20 -9.18 -13.87
N TYR A 50 -7.70 -9.18 -12.63
CA TYR A 50 -8.50 -10.30 -12.12
C TYR A 50 -10.01 -10.14 -12.32
N ALA A 51 -10.57 -8.95 -12.19
CA ALA A 51 -12.02 -8.77 -12.34
C ALA A 51 -12.47 -9.14 -13.76
N GLY A 52 -11.70 -8.77 -14.77
CA GLY A 52 -11.94 -9.16 -16.15
C GLY A 52 -11.85 -10.66 -16.41
N MET A 53 -10.87 -11.34 -15.79
CA MET A 53 -10.70 -12.80 -15.89
C MET A 53 -11.80 -13.58 -15.18
N MET A 54 -12.28 -13.09 -14.05
CA MET A 54 -13.31 -13.75 -13.25
C MET A 54 -14.73 -13.50 -13.77
N GLY A 55 -14.89 -12.58 -14.73
CA GLY A 55 -16.20 -12.22 -15.27
C GLY A 55 -17.14 -11.58 -14.25
N THR A 56 -16.59 -10.89 -13.28
CA THR A 56 -17.29 -10.23 -12.17
C THR A 56 -16.94 -8.75 -12.08
N THR A 57 -17.68 -8.01 -11.28
CA THR A 57 -17.32 -6.62 -10.97
C THR A 57 -16.20 -6.57 -9.96
N ALA A 58 -15.47 -5.45 -9.90
CA ALA A 58 -14.42 -5.25 -8.89
C ALA A 58 -14.97 -5.37 -7.47
N GLU A 59 -16.13 -4.75 -7.20
CA GLU A 59 -16.78 -4.81 -5.89
C GLU A 59 -17.12 -6.23 -5.46
N GLU A 60 -17.70 -7.01 -6.36
CA GLU A 60 -18.03 -8.42 -6.10
C GLU A 60 -16.78 -9.27 -5.89
N MET A 61 -15.70 -9.00 -6.65
CA MET A 61 -14.43 -9.70 -6.49
C MET A 61 -13.84 -9.48 -5.10
N TRP A 62 -13.80 -8.26 -4.61
CA TRP A 62 -13.24 -7.93 -3.30
C TRP A 62 -14.03 -8.53 -2.14
N ALA A 63 -15.34 -8.71 -2.31
CA ALA A 63 -16.23 -9.28 -1.30
C ALA A 63 -16.23 -10.80 -1.26
N GLN A 64 -15.62 -11.48 -2.25
CA GLN A 64 -15.57 -12.93 -2.29
C GLN A 64 -14.68 -13.50 -1.18
N ASP A 65 -15.01 -14.71 -0.75
CA ASP A 65 -14.23 -15.49 0.21
C ASP A 65 -12.87 -15.87 -0.39
N ALA A 66 -11.81 -15.49 0.28
CA ALA A 66 -10.43 -15.84 -0.08
C ALA A 66 -9.88 -17.05 0.67
N GLY A 67 -10.69 -17.66 1.54
CA GLY A 67 -10.29 -18.69 2.50
C GLY A 67 -9.91 -18.09 3.87
N ASP A 68 -9.74 -18.97 4.86
CA ASP A 68 -9.38 -18.59 6.22
C ASP A 68 -10.34 -17.57 6.88
N ASP A 69 -11.62 -17.65 6.57
CA ASP A 69 -12.66 -16.73 7.04
C ASP A 69 -12.43 -15.24 6.69
N LYS A 70 -11.70 -14.99 5.61
CA LYS A 70 -11.39 -13.63 5.11
C LYS A 70 -11.92 -13.42 3.70
N THR A 71 -12.29 -12.19 3.40
CA THR A 71 -12.55 -11.75 2.03
C THR A 71 -11.24 -11.45 1.28
N TYR A 72 -11.30 -11.35 -0.05
CA TYR A 72 -10.15 -10.92 -0.85
C TYR A 72 -9.64 -9.54 -0.43
N GLU A 73 -10.54 -8.62 -0.05
CA GLU A 73 -10.17 -7.30 0.45
C GLU A 73 -9.33 -7.40 1.74
N GLU A 74 -9.79 -8.19 2.72
CA GLU A 74 -9.07 -8.38 3.98
C GLU A 74 -7.72 -9.07 3.78
N SER A 75 -7.69 -10.12 2.98
CA SER A 75 -6.46 -10.83 2.64
C SER A 75 -5.45 -9.93 1.92
N MET A 76 -5.93 -9.06 1.02
CA MET A 76 -5.08 -8.10 0.33
C MET A 76 -4.50 -7.04 1.29
N LYS A 77 -5.29 -6.53 2.22
CA LYS A 77 -4.82 -5.56 3.23
C LYS A 77 -3.70 -6.16 4.09
N ASP A 78 -3.84 -7.40 4.51
CA ASP A 78 -2.80 -8.12 5.26
C ASP A 78 -1.52 -8.28 4.42
N SER A 79 -1.65 -8.69 3.17
CA SER A 79 -0.51 -8.85 2.25
C SER A 79 0.21 -7.54 1.96
N ILE A 80 -0.52 -6.44 1.85
CA ILE A 80 0.05 -5.10 1.65
C ILE A 80 0.87 -4.70 2.86
N LEU A 81 0.35 -4.88 4.06
CA LEU A 81 1.05 -4.52 5.28
C LEU A 81 2.33 -5.36 5.46
N GLU A 82 2.25 -6.66 5.21
CA GLU A 82 3.42 -7.55 5.23
C GLU A 82 4.48 -7.13 4.19
N SER A 83 4.05 -6.78 2.99
CA SER A 83 4.95 -6.31 1.93
C SER A 83 5.65 -5.00 2.30
N LEU A 84 4.94 -4.06 2.91
CA LEU A 84 5.51 -2.80 3.39
C LEU A 84 6.50 -3.03 4.54
N GLU A 85 6.17 -3.89 5.50
CA GLU A 85 7.07 -4.26 6.59
C GLU A 85 8.37 -4.87 6.05
N ASN A 86 8.27 -5.78 5.07
CA ASN A 86 9.44 -6.38 4.41
C ASN A 86 10.28 -5.34 3.66
N MET A 87 9.66 -4.39 2.95
CA MET A 87 10.37 -3.31 2.29
C MET A 87 11.11 -2.41 3.27
N TYR A 88 10.52 -2.11 4.42
CA TYR A 88 11.16 -1.31 5.47
C TYR A 88 12.33 -2.04 6.08
N ILE A 89 12.22 -3.35 6.35
CA ILE A 89 13.32 -4.19 6.83
C ILE A 89 14.48 -4.18 5.84
N ILE A 90 14.21 -4.38 4.55
CA ILE A 90 15.22 -4.35 3.49
C ILE A 90 15.88 -2.98 3.42
N SER A 91 15.11 -1.91 3.49
CA SER A 91 15.63 -0.54 3.47
C SER A 91 16.53 -0.24 4.66
N GLN A 92 16.15 -0.67 5.87
CA GLN A 92 16.95 -0.50 7.09
C GLN A 92 18.29 -1.24 7.03
N HIS A 93 18.34 -2.36 6.34
CA HIS A 93 19.53 -3.20 6.18
C HIS A 93 20.26 -3.01 4.86
N ALA A 94 19.82 -2.09 4.01
CA ALA A 94 20.45 -1.85 2.69
C ALA A 94 21.93 -1.50 2.80
N ALA A 95 22.31 -0.73 3.82
CA ALA A 95 23.69 -0.36 4.07
C ALA A 95 24.57 -1.56 4.46
N ASP A 96 24.02 -2.59 5.10
CA ASP A 96 24.73 -3.80 5.50
C ASP A 96 25.13 -4.64 4.27
N TYR A 97 24.43 -4.47 3.16
CA TYR A 97 24.69 -5.15 1.89
C TYR A 97 25.34 -4.25 0.83
N GLU A 98 25.83 -3.08 1.24
CA GLU A 98 26.40 -2.06 0.34
C GLU A 98 25.47 -1.66 -0.81
N VAL A 99 24.16 -1.75 -0.59
CA VAL A 99 23.15 -1.34 -1.54
C VAL A 99 22.76 0.11 -1.24
N ALA A 100 23.07 1.01 -2.17
CA ALA A 100 22.68 2.40 -2.10
C ALA A 100 22.23 2.86 -3.49
N LEU A 101 21.22 3.72 -3.53
CA LEU A 101 20.85 4.40 -4.76
C LEU A 101 21.94 5.44 -5.09
N SER A 102 22.38 5.44 -6.33
CA SER A 102 23.25 6.52 -6.84
C SER A 102 22.47 7.84 -6.89
N GLU A 103 23.19 8.95 -6.92
CA GLU A 103 22.56 10.27 -7.04
C GLU A 103 21.70 10.40 -8.31
N ASP A 104 22.11 9.77 -9.41
CA ASP A 104 21.35 9.75 -10.65
C ASP A 104 20.04 8.95 -10.54
N GLU A 105 20.06 7.81 -9.82
CA GLU A 105 18.87 7.02 -9.57
C GLU A 105 17.90 7.73 -8.62
N GLN A 106 18.39 8.36 -7.57
CA GLN A 106 17.57 9.19 -6.68
C GLN A 106 16.90 10.32 -7.45
N LYS A 107 17.65 11.04 -8.26
CA LYS A 107 17.12 12.10 -9.10
C LYS A 107 16.08 11.58 -10.10
N ALA A 108 16.30 10.43 -10.70
CA ALA A 108 15.34 9.82 -11.62
C ALA A 108 14.00 9.47 -10.93
N ILE A 109 14.06 8.98 -9.70
CA ILE A 109 12.88 8.69 -8.87
C ILE A 109 12.14 10.00 -8.52
N GLU A 110 12.86 11.03 -8.09
CA GLU A 110 12.27 12.33 -7.77
C GLU A 110 11.60 12.98 -8.99
N ASP A 111 12.26 12.92 -10.14
CA ASP A 111 11.72 13.45 -11.41
C ASP A 111 10.48 12.67 -11.88
N ALA A 112 10.43 11.37 -11.64
CA ALA A 112 9.27 10.54 -11.93
C ALA A 112 8.09 10.88 -11.00
N ALA A 113 8.35 10.99 -9.70
CA ALA A 113 7.34 11.38 -8.71
C ALA A 113 6.79 12.79 -8.95
N ALA A 114 7.63 13.73 -9.40
CA ALA A 114 7.19 15.07 -9.76
C ALA A 114 6.28 15.08 -10.99
N ARG A 115 6.58 14.25 -11.99
CA ARG A 115 5.74 14.12 -13.20
C ARG A 115 4.35 13.57 -12.90
N ASP A 116 4.26 12.60 -12.01
CA ASP A 116 2.97 12.00 -11.63
C ASP A 116 2.09 12.95 -10.81
N ARG A 117 2.68 13.87 -10.04
CA ARG A 117 1.91 14.91 -9.32
C ARG A 117 1.19 15.87 -10.26
N PHE A 118 1.71 16.10 -11.47
CA PHE A 118 1.08 16.96 -12.46
C PHE A 118 0.09 16.24 -13.38
N ARG A 119 -0.03 14.92 -13.23
CA ARG A 119 -0.94 14.09 -14.04
C ARG A 119 -2.23 13.75 -13.28
N VAL A 120 -2.83 14.74 -12.64
CA VAL A 120 -4.21 14.63 -12.15
C VAL A 120 -5.11 14.70 -13.39
N PRO A 121 -5.88 13.66 -13.72
CA PRO A 121 -6.84 13.76 -14.80
C PRO A 121 -7.87 14.82 -14.42
N GLU A 122 -8.03 15.82 -15.27
CA GLU A 122 -9.19 16.68 -15.18
C GLU A 122 -10.43 15.79 -15.39
N THR A 123 -11.16 15.56 -14.32
CA THR A 123 -12.47 14.91 -14.38
C THR A 123 -13.43 15.87 -15.05
N HIS A 124 -13.82 15.53 -16.28
CA HIS A 124 -15.00 16.09 -16.92
C HIS A 124 -16.27 15.43 -16.38
#